data_0e8df72a27a237a9b911c257cc30a2ef
#
_entry.id   0e8df72a27a237a9b911c257cc30a2ef
#
_cell.length_a   1.000
_cell.length_b   1.000
_cell.length_c   1.000
_cell.angle_alpha   90.00
_cell.angle_beta   90.00
_cell.angle_gamma   90.00
#
_symmetry.space_group_name_H-M   'P 1'
#
loop_
_entity.id
_entity.type
_entity.pdbx_description
1 polymer ?
#
loop_
_entity_poly.entity_id
_entity_poly.type
_entity_poly.pdbx_seq_one_letter_code
_entity_poly.pdbx_strand_id
1 'polypeptide(L)'
;GEAVAIMSRTRYEWTGADFALWSAGAVPVPIYETSSPDQVEWILADSGAVGVIVEDAGHLAAVEASRPRLPGLREVWVIDQGDIDSLSQDGNDVDDADLDARRTALDRDSLATIIYTSGTTGRPKGVELTHGNFLTLAENAAEEISEVVKAAGASTLLFLPLAHVFARFIEVLAVTAGVRMGHSSDLKGLLDDFASFQPTFVLAVP
;
A
#
# COMPACT_ATOMS: atom_id res chain seq x y z
N GLY A 1 6.65 12.28 8.90
CA GLY A 1 6.98 11.76 7.60
C GLY A 1 6.28 12.48 6.47
N GLU A 2 6.92 12.49 5.31
CA GLU A 2 6.31 13.01 4.08
C GLU A 2 5.31 11.99 3.52
N ALA A 3 4.23 12.47 2.90
CA ALA A 3 3.26 11.60 2.24
C ALA A 3 3.75 11.20 0.85
N VAL A 4 3.62 9.90 0.52
CA VAL A 4 3.89 9.35 -0.80
C VAL A 4 2.72 8.49 -1.25
N ALA A 5 2.14 8.80 -2.41
CA ALA A 5 1.00 8.06 -2.91
C ALA A 5 1.41 6.77 -3.64
N ILE A 6 0.51 5.78 -3.65
CA ILE A 6 0.64 4.55 -4.44
C ILE A 6 -0.66 4.34 -5.23
N MET A 7 -0.55 4.30 -6.57
CA MET A 7 -1.67 4.11 -7.49
C MET A 7 -1.39 2.92 -8.41
N SER A 8 -1.79 1.74 -7.99
CA SER A 8 -1.54 0.50 -8.72
C SER A 8 -2.56 -0.55 -8.30
N ARG A 9 -2.80 -1.53 -9.18
CA ARG A 9 -3.50 -2.75 -8.83
C ARG A 9 -2.74 -3.53 -7.75
N THR A 10 -3.41 -4.51 -7.14
CA THR A 10 -2.83 -5.38 -6.13
C THR A 10 -1.72 -6.24 -6.74
N ARG A 11 -0.48 -5.98 -6.34
CA ARG A 11 0.72 -6.67 -6.81
C ARG A 11 1.82 -6.62 -5.75
N TYR A 12 2.84 -7.46 -5.93
CA TYR A 12 3.94 -7.59 -4.97
C TYR A 12 4.65 -6.25 -4.71
N GLU A 13 4.90 -5.48 -5.78
CA GLU A 13 5.60 -4.20 -5.70
C GLU A 13 4.81 -3.15 -4.89
N TRP A 14 3.47 -3.25 -4.89
CA TRP A 14 2.63 -2.40 -4.05
C TRP A 14 2.92 -2.63 -2.58
N THR A 15 2.87 -3.89 -2.14
CA THR A 15 3.19 -4.28 -0.75
C THR A 15 4.63 -3.92 -0.39
N GLY A 16 5.58 -4.19 -1.28
CA GLY A 16 6.98 -3.81 -1.09
C GLY A 16 7.15 -2.31 -0.87
N ALA A 17 6.50 -1.49 -1.69
CA ALA A 17 6.53 -0.03 -1.58
C ALA A 17 5.89 0.47 -0.27
N ASP A 18 4.75 -0.11 0.15
CA ASP A 18 4.06 0.29 1.39
C ASP A 18 4.96 0.11 2.62
N PHE A 19 5.56 -1.09 2.77
CA PHE A 19 6.47 -1.37 3.88
C PHE A 19 7.80 -0.61 3.76
N ALA A 20 8.30 -0.36 2.54
CA ALA A 20 9.48 0.47 2.33
C ALA A 20 9.25 1.92 2.77
N LEU A 21 8.09 2.49 2.42
CA LEU A 21 7.69 3.83 2.84
C LEU A 21 7.60 3.93 4.38
N TRP A 22 6.97 2.96 5.04
CA TRP A 22 6.95 2.90 6.50
C TRP A 22 8.35 2.81 7.09
N SER A 23 9.21 1.98 6.53
CA SER A 23 10.61 1.83 6.99
C SER A 23 11.41 3.13 6.81
N ALA A 24 11.11 3.91 5.78
CA ALA A 24 11.71 5.22 5.55
C ALA A 24 11.09 6.34 6.42
N GLY A 25 10.05 6.05 7.21
CA GLY A 25 9.33 7.02 8.00
C GLY A 25 8.38 7.91 7.19
N ALA A 26 7.99 7.47 5.99
CA ALA A 26 7.01 8.13 5.13
C ALA A 26 5.59 7.61 5.38
N VAL A 27 4.60 8.35 4.91
CA VAL A 27 3.17 8.03 5.05
C VAL A 27 2.61 7.63 3.68
N PRO A 28 2.34 6.35 3.43
CA PRO A 28 1.72 5.92 2.18
C PRO A 28 0.27 6.40 2.07
N VAL A 29 -0.08 6.91 0.87
CA VAL A 29 -1.43 7.37 0.53
C VAL A 29 -1.94 6.53 -0.64
N PRO A 30 -2.78 5.52 -0.38
CA PRO A 30 -3.29 4.66 -1.42
C PRO A 30 -4.32 5.38 -2.29
N ILE A 31 -4.18 5.22 -3.62
CA ILE A 31 -5.12 5.71 -4.63
C ILE A 31 -5.61 4.51 -5.42
N TYR A 32 -6.93 4.40 -5.63
CA TYR A 32 -7.48 3.35 -6.49
C TYR A 32 -6.97 3.54 -7.93
N GLU A 33 -6.57 2.45 -8.56
CA GLU A 33 -6.10 2.44 -9.96
C GLU A 33 -7.17 2.93 -10.95
N THR A 34 -8.44 2.85 -10.56
CA THR A 34 -9.60 3.31 -11.35
C THR A 34 -9.99 4.76 -11.07
N SER A 35 -9.25 5.48 -10.22
CA SER A 35 -9.55 6.86 -9.87
C SER A 35 -9.48 7.78 -11.09
N SER A 36 -10.44 8.68 -11.20
CA SER A 36 -10.42 9.70 -12.26
C SER A 36 -9.27 10.70 -12.06
N PRO A 37 -8.78 11.37 -13.11
CA PRO A 37 -7.74 12.40 -12.97
C PRO A 37 -8.07 13.47 -11.92
N ASP A 38 -9.33 13.90 -11.82
CA ASP A 38 -9.76 14.88 -10.83
C ASP A 38 -9.65 14.33 -9.38
N GLN A 39 -9.93 13.04 -9.20
CA GLN A 39 -9.77 12.38 -7.90
C GLN A 39 -8.29 12.23 -7.54
N VAL A 40 -7.45 11.83 -8.50
CA VAL A 40 -6.00 11.74 -8.32
C VAL A 40 -5.42 13.09 -7.92
N GLU A 41 -5.76 14.16 -8.66
CA GLU A 41 -5.34 15.52 -8.34
C GLU A 41 -5.76 15.93 -6.92
N TRP A 42 -7.03 15.69 -6.59
CA TRP A 42 -7.56 16.03 -5.28
C TRP A 42 -6.82 15.31 -4.16
N ILE A 43 -6.62 13.98 -4.29
CA ILE A 43 -5.95 13.18 -3.26
C ILE A 43 -4.50 13.61 -3.09
N LEU A 44 -3.77 13.83 -4.18
CA LEU A 44 -2.37 14.27 -4.12
C LEU A 44 -2.23 15.68 -3.50
N ALA A 45 -3.15 16.59 -3.83
CA ALA A 45 -3.13 17.94 -3.29
C ALA A 45 -3.50 17.97 -1.79
N ASP A 46 -4.58 17.28 -1.40
CA ASP A 46 -5.14 17.30 -0.05
C ASP A 46 -4.24 16.54 0.95
N SER A 47 -3.63 15.42 0.53
CA SER A 47 -2.66 14.68 1.33
C SER A 47 -1.29 15.37 1.44
N GLY A 48 -1.03 16.35 0.58
CA GLY A 48 0.30 16.96 0.47
C GLY A 48 1.37 16.00 -0.01
N ALA A 49 1.01 15.00 -0.83
CA ALA A 49 1.94 14.01 -1.32
C ALA A 49 3.08 14.65 -2.11
N VAL A 50 4.31 14.29 -1.73
CA VAL A 50 5.54 14.79 -2.36
C VAL A 50 6.04 13.88 -3.48
N GLY A 51 5.57 12.64 -3.50
CA GLY A 51 5.88 11.64 -4.51
C GLY A 51 4.68 10.73 -4.77
N VAL A 52 4.68 10.08 -5.93
CA VAL A 52 3.68 9.06 -6.26
C VAL A 52 4.31 7.91 -7.03
N ILE A 53 4.00 6.69 -6.62
CA ILE A 53 4.33 5.46 -7.32
C ILE A 53 3.10 5.05 -8.11
N VAL A 54 3.22 4.94 -9.43
CA VAL A 54 2.14 4.54 -10.32
C VAL A 54 2.46 3.22 -11.02
N GLU A 55 1.44 2.48 -11.45
CA GLU A 55 1.66 1.18 -12.09
C GLU A 55 2.28 1.29 -13.47
N ASP A 56 1.63 2.06 -14.36
CA ASP A 56 1.93 2.07 -15.78
C ASP A 56 1.90 3.49 -16.41
N ALA A 57 2.14 3.55 -17.71
CA ALA A 57 2.13 4.80 -18.46
C ALA A 57 0.74 5.50 -18.49
N GLY A 58 -0.35 4.75 -18.35
CA GLY A 58 -1.70 5.32 -18.29
C GLY A 58 -1.93 6.08 -16.99
N HIS A 59 -1.52 5.49 -15.86
CA HIS A 59 -1.56 6.15 -14.55
C HIS A 59 -0.59 7.34 -14.49
N LEU A 60 0.61 7.21 -15.08
CA LEU A 60 1.54 8.33 -15.22
C LEU A 60 0.89 9.51 -15.94
N ALA A 61 0.22 9.27 -17.07
CA ALA A 61 -0.44 10.32 -17.83
C ALA A 61 -1.54 11.04 -17.02
N ALA A 62 -2.28 10.32 -16.19
CA ALA A 62 -3.28 10.90 -15.28
C ALA A 62 -2.65 11.84 -14.23
N VAL A 63 -1.49 11.47 -13.67
CA VAL A 63 -0.75 12.30 -12.73
C VAL A 63 -0.15 13.52 -13.42
N GLU A 64 0.51 13.34 -14.57
CA GLU A 64 1.18 14.43 -15.31
C GLU A 64 0.19 15.49 -15.82
N ALA A 65 -1.03 15.10 -16.17
CA ALA A 65 -2.09 16.05 -16.53
C ALA A 65 -2.45 17.00 -15.37
N SER A 66 -2.25 16.57 -14.13
CA SER A 66 -2.51 17.35 -12.93
C SER A 66 -1.27 18.06 -12.37
N ARG A 67 -0.07 17.68 -12.79
CA ARG A 67 1.21 18.18 -12.25
C ARG A 67 1.34 19.69 -12.15
N PRO A 68 0.87 20.51 -13.13
CA PRO A 68 0.93 21.97 -13.01
C PRO A 68 0.15 22.56 -11.82
N ARG A 69 -0.80 21.78 -11.27
CA ARG A 69 -1.61 22.17 -10.11
C ARG A 69 -1.13 21.53 -8.80
N LEU A 70 -0.05 20.75 -8.86
CA LEU A 70 0.54 20.01 -7.74
C LEU A 70 1.99 20.47 -7.49
N PRO A 71 2.23 21.72 -7.06
CA PRO A 71 3.59 22.26 -6.93
C PRO A 71 4.42 21.54 -5.85
N GLY A 72 3.77 20.80 -4.95
CA GLY A 72 4.44 20.00 -3.91
C GLY A 72 4.89 18.61 -4.41
N LEU A 73 4.36 18.12 -5.53
CA LEU A 73 4.70 16.82 -6.09
C LEU A 73 6.07 16.89 -6.80
N ARG A 74 7.06 16.26 -6.21
CA ARG A 74 8.46 16.27 -6.68
C ARG A 74 8.74 15.11 -7.63
N GLU A 75 8.37 13.89 -7.23
CA GLU A 75 8.77 12.66 -7.89
C GLU A 75 7.57 11.81 -8.33
N VAL A 76 7.73 11.13 -9.46
CA VAL A 76 6.80 10.12 -9.96
C VAL A 76 7.60 8.91 -10.40
N TRP A 77 7.29 7.75 -9.87
CA TRP A 77 7.92 6.48 -10.22
C TRP A 77 6.90 5.55 -10.87
N VAL A 78 7.33 4.84 -11.91
CA VAL A 78 6.47 3.94 -12.71
C VAL A 78 6.95 2.50 -12.54
N ILE A 79 6.14 1.65 -11.92
CA ILE A 79 6.48 0.27 -11.60
C ILE A 79 6.87 -0.49 -12.88
N ASP A 80 6.04 -0.42 -13.93
CA ASP A 80 6.26 -1.17 -15.18
C ASP A 80 7.45 -0.65 -16.01
N GLN A 81 8.05 0.48 -15.63
CA GLN A 81 9.29 1.00 -16.23
C GLN A 81 10.55 0.62 -15.44
N GLY A 82 10.39 -0.11 -14.33
CA GLY A 82 11.50 -0.56 -13.50
C GLY A 82 12.01 0.48 -12.49
N ASP A 83 11.24 1.55 -12.24
CA ASP A 83 11.67 2.62 -11.33
C ASP A 83 11.81 2.14 -9.89
N ILE A 84 11.08 1.10 -9.47
CA ILE A 84 11.23 0.49 -8.13
C ILE A 84 12.62 -0.15 -7.99
N ASP A 85 13.11 -0.83 -9.03
CA ASP A 85 14.45 -1.42 -9.03
C ASP A 85 15.52 -0.32 -9.00
N SER A 86 15.29 0.80 -9.71
CA SER A 86 16.18 1.96 -9.70
C SER A 86 16.23 2.61 -8.31
N LEU A 87 15.09 2.80 -7.65
CA LEU A 87 15.02 3.28 -6.25
C LEU A 87 15.80 2.37 -5.30
N SER A 88 15.72 1.06 -5.50
CA SER A 88 16.47 0.09 -4.69
C SER A 88 17.99 0.24 -4.89
N GLN A 89 18.42 0.54 -6.13
CA GLN A 89 19.84 0.79 -6.43
C GLN A 89 20.32 2.12 -5.84
N ASP A 90 19.52 3.18 -5.95
CA ASP A 90 19.84 4.50 -5.39
C ASP A 90 19.94 4.44 -3.86
N GLY A 91 19.21 3.51 -3.22
CA GLY A 91 19.26 3.27 -1.79
C GLY A 91 20.51 2.56 -1.27
N ASN A 92 21.36 2.00 -2.13
CA ASN A 92 22.55 1.24 -1.71
C ASN A 92 23.57 2.06 -0.91
N ASP A 93 23.58 3.38 -1.07
CA ASP A 93 24.47 4.28 -0.35
C ASP A 93 23.85 4.83 0.96
N VAL A 94 22.62 4.44 1.30
CA VAL A 94 21.97 4.83 2.54
C VAL A 94 22.48 3.94 3.68
N ASP A 95 22.98 4.54 4.75
CA ASP A 95 23.46 3.80 5.92
C ASP A 95 22.28 3.11 6.65
N ASP A 96 22.47 1.85 7.02
CA ASP A 96 21.52 1.09 7.82
C ASP A 96 21.15 1.81 9.13
N ALA A 97 22.11 2.53 9.73
CA ALA A 97 21.86 3.31 10.94
C ALA A 97 20.86 4.46 10.72
N ASP A 98 20.89 5.10 9.54
CA ASP A 98 19.92 6.15 9.20
C ASP A 98 18.51 5.54 9.01
N LEU A 99 18.42 4.38 8.39
CA LEU A 99 17.16 3.65 8.23
C LEU A 99 16.62 3.19 9.59
N ASP A 100 17.47 2.65 10.45
CA ASP A 100 17.11 2.24 11.81
C ASP A 100 16.63 3.42 12.65
N ALA A 101 17.29 4.57 12.55
CA ALA A 101 16.88 5.79 13.24
C ALA A 101 15.47 6.26 12.79
N ARG A 102 15.16 6.19 11.49
CA ARG A 102 13.82 6.54 10.96
C ARG A 102 12.76 5.56 11.45
N ARG A 103 13.05 4.27 11.36
CA ARG A 103 12.16 3.19 11.76
C ARG A 103 11.85 3.22 13.25
N THR A 104 12.85 3.44 14.11
CA THR A 104 12.70 3.52 15.57
C THR A 104 12.10 4.82 16.07
N ALA A 105 12.04 5.85 15.23
CA ALA A 105 11.33 7.09 15.54
C ALA A 105 9.80 6.95 15.42
N LEU A 106 9.31 5.86 14.82
CA LEU A 106 7.89 5.58 14.70
C LEU A 106 7.39 4.81 15.92
N ASP A 107 6.18 5.11 16.34
CA ASP A 107 5.46 4.42 17.41
C ASP A 107 4.03 4.07 16.99
N ARG A 108 3.25 3.52 17.92
CA ARG A 108 1.85 3.15 17.63
C ARG A 108 0.96 4.34 17.32
N ASP A 109 1.28 5.54 17.80
CA ASP A 109 0.49 6.75 17.58
C ASP A 109 0.93 7.49 16.31
N SER A 110 2.06 7.10 15.72
CA SER A 110 2.54 7.64 14.45
C SER A 110 1.58 7.32 13.31
N LEU A 111 1.40 8.30 12.41
CA LEU A 111 0.53 8.17 11.25
C LEU A 111 1.06 7.10 10.28
N ALA A 112 0.25 6.08 10.03
CA ALA A 112 0.61 4.99 9.13
C ALA A 112 0.12 5.22 7.71
N THR A 113 -1.03 5.86 7.52
CA THR A 113 -1.61 6.07 6.18
C THR A 113 -2.74 7.07 6.22
N ILE A 114 -3.05 7.63 5.04
CA ILE A 114 -4.26 8.44 4.81
C ILE A 114 -5.08 7.75 3.72
N ILE A 115 -6.22 7.14 4.09
CA ILE A 115 -7.09 6.42 3.15
C ILE A 115 -8.27 7.31 2.76
N TYR A 116 -8.42 7.55 1.46
CA TYR A 116 -9.50 8.37 0.94
C TYR A 116 -10.77 7.55 0.71
N THR A 117 -11.87 8.01 1.32
CA THR A 117 -13.20 7.39 1.20
C THR A 117 -14.16 8.30 0.49
N SER A 118 -15.11 7.73 -0.27
CA SER A 118 -16.19 8.48 -0.89
C SER A 118 -17.07 9.13 0.18
N GLY A 119 -16.84 10.40 0.45
CA GLY A 119 -17.68 11.17 1.37
C GLY A 119 -19.08 11.41 0.79
N THR A 120 -20.07 11.58 1.64
CA THR A 120 -21.46 11.95 1.26
C THR A 120 -21.56 13.33 0.59
N THR A 121 -20.48 14.10 0.56
CA THR A 121 -20.44 15.50 0.10
C THR A 121 -19.71 15.71 -1.23
N GLY A 122 -19.41 14.65 -1.99
CA GLY A 122 -18.90 14.70 -3.37
C GLY A 122 -17.39 14.61 -3.55
N ARG A 123 -16.55 15.11 -2.64
CA ARG A 123 -15.09 14.90 -2.67
C ARG A 123 -14.66 13.84 -1.67
N PRO A 124 -13.71 12.96 -2.03
CA PRO A 124 -13.13 12.01 -1.08
C PRO A 124 -12.53 12.72 0.13
N LYS A 125 -12.70 12.10 1.31
CA LYS A 125 -12.10 12.59 2.57
C LYS A 125 -11.01 11.64 3.00
N GLY A 126 -9.86 12.19 3.39
CA GLY A 126 -8.75 11.43 3.95
C GLY A 126 -9.06 10.99 5.39
N VAL A 127 -8.96 9.70 5.63
CA VAL A 127 -9.04 9.10 6.97
C VAL A 127 -7.63 8.73 7.40
N GLU A 128 -7.16 9.38 8.45
CA GLU A 128 -5.87 9.13 9.06
C GLU A 128 -5.92 7.88 9.94
N LEU A 129 -5.04 6.92 9.69
CA LEU A 129 -4.88 5.72 10.51
C LEU A 129 -3.45 5.64 11.03
N THR A 130 -3.32 5.31 12.31
CA THR A 130 -2.02 5.13 12.96
C THR A 130 -1.51 3.70 12.81
N HIS A 131 -0.21 3.47 13.05
CA HIS A 131 0.36 2.13 13.16
C HIS A 131 -0.36 1.30 14.23
N GLY A 132 -0.76 1.92 15.35
CA GLY A 132 -1.51 1.28 16.40
C GLY A 132 -2.87 0.74 15.96
N ASN A 133 -3.56 1.43 15.03
CA ASN A 133 -4.83 0.93 14.50
C ASN A 133 -4.65 -0.40 13.76
N PHE A 134 -3.65 -0.49 12.86
CA PHE A 134 -3.35 -1.71 12.13
C PHE A 134 -2.84 -2.82 13.05
N LEU A 135 -1.85 -2.52 13.90
CA LEU A 135 -1.22 -3.51 14.77
C LEU A 135 -2.22 -4.11 15.76
N THR A 136 -3.04 -3.28 16.40
CA THR A 136 -4.06 -3.77 17.35
C THR A 136 -5.05 -4.72 16.68
N LEU A 137 -5.50 -4.36 15.48
CA LEU A 137 -6.42 -5.22 14.72
C LEU A 137 -5.74 -6.51 14.25
N ALA A 138 -4.50 -6.41 13.73
CA ALA A 138 -3.75 -7.58 13.26
C ALA A 138 -3.38 -8.54 14.40
N GLU A 139 -2.93 -8.03 15.54
CA GLU A 139 -2.59 -8.83 16.72
C GLU A 139 -3.82 -9.58 17.24
N ASN A 140 -4.95 -8.88 17.41
CA ASN A 140 -6.21 -9.49 17.87
C ASN A 140 -6.72 -10.55 16.88
N ALA A 141 -6.68 -10.25 15.58
CA ALA A 141 -7.09 -11.22 14.56
C ALA A 141 -6.14 -12.43 14.50
N ALA A 142 -4.82 -12.22 14.62
CA ALA A 142 -3.85 -13.30 14.63
C ALA A 142 -4.00 -14.22 15.85
N GLU A 143 -4.53 -13.72 16.97
CA GLU A 143 -4.87 -14.52 18.15
C GLU A 143 -6.19 -15.27 17.93
N GLU A 144 -7.23 -14.59 17.47
CA GLU A 144 -8.58 -15.13 17.26
C GLU A 144 -8.60 -16.28 16.23
N ILE A 145 -7.86 -16.13 15.12
CA ILE A 145 -7.76 -17.14 14.06
C ILE A 145 -6.40 -17.83 14.05
N SER A 146 -5.77 -17.97 15.23
CA SER A 146 -4.41 -18.51 15.35
C SER A 146 -4.23 -19.91 14.76
N GLU A 147 -5.25 -20.76 14.84
CA GLU A 147 -5.23 -22.09 14.22
C GLU A 147 -5.04 -22.05 12.69
N VAL A 148 -5.44 -20.96 12.05
CA VAL A 148 -5.34 -20.76 10.60
C VAL A 148 -4.03 -20.06 10.24
N VAL A 149 -3.77 -18.90 10.84
CA VAL A 149 -2.63 -18.05 10.44
C VAL A 149 -1.28 -18.52 10.99
N LYS A 150 -1.26 -19.29 12.09
CA LYS A 150 -0.04 -19.88 12.67
C LYS A 150 0.18 -21.34 12.26
N ALA A 151 -0.67 -21.90 11.40
CA ALA A 151 -0.49 -23.24 10.86
C ALA A 151 0.83 -23.32 10.06
N ALA A 152 1.48 -24.50 10.12
CA ALA A 152 2.69 -24.72 9.33
C ALA A 152 2.40 -24.55 7.83
N GLY A 153 3.13 -23.64 7.17
CA GLY A 153 2.93 -23.34 5.75
C GLY A 153 1.70 -22.46 5.46
N ALA A 154 1.17 -21.77 6.46
CA ALA A 154 0.05 -20.84 6.27
C ALA A 154 0.31 -19.87 5.12
N SER A 155 -0.68 -19.73 4.22
CA SER A 155 -0.57 -18.88 3.04
C SER A 155 -1.92 -18.31 2.64
N THR A 156 -1.91 -17.09 2.13
CA THR A 156 -3.10 -16.40 1.63
C THR A 156 -2.84 -15.73 0.29
N LEU A 157 -3.87 -15.57 -0.53
CA LEU A 157 -3.81 -14.83 -1.79
C LEU A 157 -4.56 -13.50 -1.62
N LEU A 158 -3.83 -12.41 -1.76
CA LEU A 158 -4.36 -11.06 -1.70
C LEU A 158 -4.79 -10.62 -3.11
N PHE A 159 -6.08 -10.39 -3.30
CA PHE A 159 -6.68 -9.99 -4.58
C PHE A 159 -7.61 -8.79 -4.45
N LEU A 160 -7.87 -8.33 -3.23
CA LEU A 160 -8.63 -7.13 -2.98
C LEU A 160 -7.77 -5.88 -3.24
N PRO A 161 -8.35 -4.76 -3.71
CA PRO A 161 -7.59 -3.54 -3.93
C PRO A 161 -6.89 -3.06 -2.65
N LEU A 162 -5.57 -2.88 -2.70
CA LEU A 162 -4.77 -2.39 -1.56
C LEU A 162 -5.04 -0.91 -1.24
N ALA A 163 -5.74 -0.19 -2.11
CA ALA A 163 -6.31 1.11 -1.79
C ALA A 163 -7.46 1.04 -0.76
N HIS A 164 -7.99 -0.16 -0.48
CA HIS A 164 -9.05 -0.36 0.51
C HIS A 164 -8.48 -0.83 1.86
N VAL A 165 -8.96 -0.24 2.95
CA VAL A 165 -8.47 -0.54 4.32
C VAL A 165 -8.48 -2.03 4.66
N PHE A 166 -9.48 -2.79 4.22
CA PHE A 166 -9.59 -4.22 4.53
C PHE A 166 -8.47 -5.04 3.87
N ALA A 167 -8.11 -4.75 2.62
CA ALA A 167 -6.99 -5.41 1.95
C ALA A 167 -5.66 -5.11 2.66
N ARG A 168 -5.45 -3.88 3.08
CA ARG A 168 -4.26 -3.49 3.85
C ARG A 168 -4.22 -4.13 5.24
N PHE A 169 -5.38 -4.31 5.87
CA PHE A 169 -5.45 -5.09 7.10
C PHE A 169 -4.99 -6.53 6.88
N ILE A 170 -5.42 -7.20 5.79
CA ILE A 170 -4.98 -8.57 5.46
C ILE A 170 -3.47 -8.60 5.23
N GLU A 171 -2.92 -7.61 4.54
CA GLU A 171 -1.50 -7.44 4.29
C GLU A 171 -0.70 -7.37 5.61
N VAL A 172 -1.10 -6.47 6.51
CA VAL A 172 -0.45 -6.32 7.83
C VAL A 172 -0.61 -7.58 8.68
N LEU A 173 -1.79 -8.20 8.69
CA LEU A 173 -2.03 -9.47 9.38
C LEU A 173 -1.10 -10.57 8.86
N ALA A 174 -0.96 -10.71 7.55
CA ALA A 174 -0.12 -11.73 6.94
C ALA A 174 1.35 -11.55 7.35
N VAL A 175 1.87 -10.32 7.33
CA VAL A 175 3.24 -10.02 7.76
C VAL A 175 3.40 -10.26 9.27
N THR A 176 2.46 -9.77 10.09
CA THR A 176 2.50 -9.93 11.56
C THR A 176 2.50 -11.41 11.98
N ALA A 177 1.72 -12.24 11.28
CA ALA A 177 1.61 -13.67 11.58
C ALA A 177 2.65 -14.56 10.86
N GLY A 178 3.50 -13.98 9.98
CA GLY A 178 4.47 -14.74 9.18
C GLY A 178 3.84 -15.63 8.11
N VAL A 179 2.69 -15.23 7.58
CA VAL A 179 1.94 -15.94 6.54
C VAL A 179 2.56 -15.65 5.16
N ARG A 180 2.75 -16.69 4.35
CA ARG A 180 3.15 -16.53 2.95
C ARG A 180 2.01 -15.86 2.16
N MET A 181 2.28 -14.71 1.56
CA MET A 181 1.29 -13.93 0.82
C MET A 181 1.59 -13.95 -0.68
N GLY A 182 0.60 -14.34 -1.49
CA GLY A 182 0.58 -14.15 -2.93
C GLY A 182 -0.27 -12.95 -3.29
N HIS A 183 -0.06 -12.40 -4.48
CA HIS A 183 -0.84 -11.28 -5.02
C HIS A 183 -1.48 -11.67 -6.35
N SER A 184 -2.72 -11.24 -6.55
CA SER A 184 -3.44 -11.37 -7.82
C SER A 184 -4.02 -10.01 -8.19
N SER A 185 -3.68 -9.53 -9.38
CA SER A 185 -4.09 -8.21 -9.87
C SER A 185 -5.32 -8.27 -10.78
N ASP A 186 -5.70 -9.46 -11.27
CA ASP A 186 -6.78 -9.65 -12.23
C ASP A 186 -7.81 -10.66 -11.72
N LEU A 187 -9.02 -10.16 -11.45
CA LEU A 187 -10.13 -11.03 -11.03
C LEU A 187 -10.53 -12.08 -12.09
N LYS A 188 -10.21 -11.85 -13.37
CA LYS A 188 -10.52 -12.83 -14.43
C LYS A 188 -9.63 -14.06 -14.36
N GLY A 189 -8.35 -13.87 -13.96
CA GLY A 189 -7.39 -14.95 -13.76
C GLY A 189 -7.40 -15.53 -12.34
N LEU A 190 -8.25 -15.02 -11.44
CA LEU A 190 -8.20 -15.34 -10.01
C LEU A 190 -8.34 -16.85 -9.71
N LEU A 191 -9.16 -17.58 -10.46
CA LEU A 191 -9.32 -19.03 -10.25
C LEU A 191 -8.04 -19.79 -10.63
N ASP A 192 -7.34 -19.37 -11.66
CA ASP A 192 -6.07 -19.96 -12.08
C ASP A 192 -4.97 -19.61 -11.05
N ASP A 193 -4.99 -18.40 -10.50
CA ASP A 193 -4.10 -18.00 -9.44
C ASP A 193 -4.35 -18.81 -8.16
N PHE A 194 -5.60 -19.06 -7.78
CA PHE A 194 -5.94 -19.97 -6.69
C PHE A 194 -5.45 -21.39 -6.93
N ALA A 195 -5.61 -21.90 -8.16
CA ALA A 195 -5.18 -23.23 -8.50
C ALA A 195 -3.65 -23.38 -8.46
N SER A 196 -2.90 -22.36 -8.87
CA SER A 196 -1.44 -22.36 -8.89
C SER A 196 -0.81 -22.08 -7.53
N PHE A 197 -1.29 -21.07 -6.82
CA PHE A 197 -0.74 -20.66 -5.53
C PHE A 197 -1.17 -21.57 -4.38
N GLN A 198 -2.40 -22.11 -4.43
CA GLN A 198 -3.01 -23.00 -3.43
C GLN A 198 -2.95 -22.41 -2.01
N PRO A 199 -3.59 -21.25 -1.76
CA PRO A 199 -3.61 -20.66 -0.43
C PRO A 199 -4.29 -21.60 0.58
N THR A 200 -3.79 -21.61 1.83
CA THR A 200 -4.40 -22.41 2.90
C THR A 200 -5.66 -21.74 3.45
N PHE A 201 -5.77 -20.44 3.30
CA PHE A 201 -6.96 -19.65 3.63
C PHE A 201 -7.06 -18.40 2.77
N VAL A 202 -8.22 -17.79 2.75
CA VAL A 202 -8.51 -16.53 2.06
C VAL A 202 -9.40 -15.67 2.93
N LEU A 203 -9.08 -14.39 3.02
CA LEU A 203 -9.96 -13.38 3.62
C LEU A 203 -10.61 -12.58 2.49
N ALA A 204 -11.93 -12.56 2.47
CA ALA A 204 -12.73 -11.88 1.46
C ALA A 204 -13.95 -11.22 2.11
N VAL A 205 -14.54 -10.28 1.39
CA VAL A 205 -15.85 -9.71 1.74
C VAL A 205 -16.93 -10.40 0.90
N PRO A 206 -18.15 -10.57 1.43
CA PRO A 206 -19.29 -11.14 0.71
C PRO A 206 -19.67 -10.34 -0.53
#